data_601ea6ccb40f54f090bfc7ee9e87eb27
#
_entry.id   601ea6ccb40f54f090bfc7ee9e87eb27
#
_cell.length_a   1.000
_cell.length_b   1.000
_cell.length_c   1.000
_cell.angle_alpha   90.00
_cell.angle_beta   90.00
_cell.angle_gamma   90.00
#
_symmetry.space_group_name_H-M   'P 1'
#
loop_
_entity.id
_entity.type
_entity.pdbx_description
1 polymer ?
#
loop_
_entity_poly.entity_id
_entity_poly.type
_entity_poly.pdbx_seq_one_letter_code
_entity_poly.pdbx_strand_id
1 'polypeptide(L)'
;MNKNKFKNFINPPHSYWISSTDARDYPQLTEDINTEVAIIGGGMTGILCAHALQKKGIKSIILEAGKIVAGTTAHTTAKITSQHGLIYNKIKNQRGFELAKQYADANESSIGEIKKIAEENHIECDYIEQSAFIYTQSDEKMQKIQDELKTVEEIGIKASYIDEIPFPISIKGGIRFDSQAQFHPRKFLLPLAEKISDSDVHIYERTRAVDLEEGSEYIITTDQGKKITSKKVIISSHYPFYNKSGMYFSRIYTERAYIVAIKAKEKYPGGMYINAEDPSRSLRSQMSDENELIFVVGENHKTGQGDDMVKHYHALIDFADGIFTIEDIPYRWSTQDCMTLDQVPYVGRYKSDTPNLYIATGFEKWGMTNSMAAATILSDMILEIENPWQEVYNPSRQNILGAAKTFIVENADLAKHLIKGKISPLPENIE
;
A
#
# COMPACT_ATOMS: atom_id res chain seq x y z
N MET A 1 -2.94 24.10 -28.34
CA MET A 1 -2.17 24.36 -27.11
C MET A 1 -0.79 23.75 -27.24
N ASN A 2 0.25 24.38 -26.68
CA ASN A 2 1.61 23.87 -26.80
C ASN A 2 1.79 22.65 -25.89
N LYS A 3 1.67 21.44 -26.43
CA LYS A 3 1.77 20.15 -25.70
C LYS A 3 3.05 19.98 -24.86
N ASN A 4 4.07 20.82 -25.11
CA ASN A 4 5.35 20.77 -24.39
C ASN A 4 5.38 21.65 -23.13
N LYS A 5 4.34 22.46 -22.85
CA LYS A 5 4.36 23.43 -21.73
C LYS A 5 4.55 22.75 -20.36
N PHE A 6 3.98 21.56 -20.17
CA PHE A 6 4.01 20.85 -18.88
C PHE A 6 5.07 19.73 -18.80
N LYS A 7 5.86 19.55 -19.86
CA LYS A 7 6.84 18.44 -19.93
C LYS A 7 8.25 18.84 -19.47
N ASN A 8 8.50 20.12 -19.20
CA ASN A 8 9.77 20.61 -18.67
C ASN A 8 9.67 20.74 -17.14
N PHE A 9 10.08 19.70 -16.43
CA PHE A 9 10.09 19.69 -14.97
C PHE A 9 11.32 20.45 -14.44
N ILE A 10 11.11 21.57 -13.79
CA ILE A 10 12.17 22.38 -13.18
C ILE A 10 12.44 21.89 -11.75
N ASN A 11 11.39 21.52 -11.01
CA ASN A 11 11.49 21.11 -9.62
C ASN A 11 11.61 19.57 -9.47
N PRO A 12 12.27 19.07 -8.41
CA PRO A 12 12.29 17.64 -8.12
C PRO A 12 10.88 17.11 -7.83
N PRO A 13 10.64 15.80 -8.01
CA PRO A 13 9.36 15.20 -7.62
C PRO A 13 9.09 15.35 -6.13
N HIS A 14 7.86 15.73 -5.77
CA HIS A 14 7.43 15.81 -4.37
C HIS A 14 5.95 15.45 -4.24
N SER A 15 5.60 14.81 -3.13
CA SER A 15 4.25 14.34 -2.85
C SER A 15 3.39 15.47 -2.29
N TYR A 16 2.15 15.59 -2.80
CA TYR A 16 1.13 16.46 -2.23
C TYR A 16 0.90 16.19 -0.73
N TRP A 17 0.88 14.93 -0.34
CA TRP A 17 0.62 14.54 1.05
C TRP A 17 1.65 15.07 2.03
N ILE A 18 2.93 15.11 1.64
CA ILE A 18 4.00 15.68 2.46
C ILE A 18 3.92 17.20 2.47
N SER A 19 3.68 17.81 1.30
CA SER A 19 3.65 19.27 1.16
C SER A 19 2.47 19.96 1.85
N SER A 20 1.39 19.21 2.10
CA SER A 20 0.14 19.73 2.69
C SER A 20 -0.02 19.46 4.19
N THR A 21 1.00 18.90 4.85
CA THR A 21 0.92 18.58 6.28
C THR A 21 2.25 18.75 6.98
N ASP A 22 2.22 19.32 8.16
CA ASP A 22 3.32 19.30 9.11
C ASP A 22 3.28 18.02 9.94
N ALA A 23 4.43 17.56 10.43
CA ALA A 23 4.54 16.41 11.29
C ALA A 23 5.35 16.75 12.56
N ARG A 24 4.89 16.27 13.71
CA ARG A 24 5.66 16.29 14.94
C ARG A 24 6.96 15.52 14.76
N ASP A 25 8.02 15.96 15.39
CA ASP A 25 9.32 15.30 15.42
C ASP A 25 9.38 14.35 16.61
N TYR A 26 9.80 13.10 16.38
CA TYR A 26 9.98 12.12 17.45
C TYR A 26 11.47 11.88 17.71
N PRO A 27 11.84 11.55 18.96
CA PRO A 27 13.23 11.35 19.33
C PRO A 27 13.84 10.15 18.60
N GLN A 28 15.16 10.16 18.47
CA GLN A 28 15.93 9.00 18.11
C GLN A 28 16.17 8.14 19.36
N LEU A 29 16.27 6.83 19.21
CA LEU A 29 16.63 5.93 20.31
C LEU A 29 18.12 6.14 20.68
N THR A 30 18.38 6.51 21.94
CA THR A 30 19.73 6.81 22.42
C THR A 30 20.28 5.80 23.43
N GLU A 31 19.46 4.88 23.92
CA GLU A 31 19.82 3.88 24.92
C GLU A 31 19.19 2.51 24.60
N ASP A 32 19.69 1.45 25.23
CA ASP A 32 19.09 0.12 25.12
C ASP A 32 17.81 0.08 25.95
N ILE A 33 16.76 -0.55 25.41
CA ILE A 33 15.45 -0.58 26.05
C ILE A 33 14.80 -1.98 25.99
N ASN A 34 13.85 -2.20 26.89
CA ASN A 34 12.99 -3.38 26.91
C ASN A 34 11.54 -2.97 26.60
N THR A 35 10.81 -3.81 25.87
CA THR A 35 9.41 -3.57 25.55
C THR A 35 8.63 -4.89 25.50
N GLU A 36 7.30 -4.79 25.56
CA GLU A 36 6.44 -5.95 25.34
C GLU A 36 6.30 -6.26 23.85
N VAL A 37 6.05 -5.24 23.02
CA VAL A 37 5.92 -5.37 21.57
C VAL A 37 6.78 -4.31 20.89
N ALA A 38 7.67 -4.73 19.99
CA ALA A 38 8.40 -3.85 19.09
C ALA A 38 7.80 -3.90 17.69
N ILE A 39 7.44 -2.72 17.15
CA ILE A 39 6.88 -2.55 15.81
C ILE A 39 7.92 -1.88 14.93
N ILE A 40 8.35 -2.55 13.85
CA ILE A 40 9.38 -2.05 12.96
C ILE A 40 8.71 -1.49 11.69
N GLY A 41 8.73 -0.15 11.58
CA GLY A 41 8.09 0.62 10.53
C GLY A 41 6.97 1.53 11.04
N GLY A 42 7.16 2.85 10.92
CA GLY A 42 6.22 3.91 11.32
C GLY A 42 5.28 4.35 10.19
N GLY A 43 4.92 3.46 9.27
CA GLY A 43 3.91 3.67 8.26
C GLY A 43 2.50 3.39 8.78
N MET A 44 1.52 3.33 7.85
CA MET A 44 0.10 3.10 8.21
C MET A 44 -0.07 1.81 9.03
N THR A 45 0.51 0.71 8.60
CA THR A 45 0.37 -0.59 9.31
C THR A 45 0.91 -0.51 10.74
N GLY A 46 2.12 0.04 10.92
CA GLY A 46 2.73 0.11 12.26
C GLY A 46 1.95 0.99 13.22
N ILE A 47 1.47 2.15 12.77
CA ILE A 47 0.66 3.06 13.60
C ILE A 47 -0.69 2.43 13.95
N LEU A 48 -1.36 1.76 12.98
CA LEU A 48 -2.63 1.09 13.25
C LEU A 48 -2.45 -0.13 14.19
N CYS A 49 -1.37 -0.90 14.05
CA CYS A 49 -1.04 -1.97 15.00
C CYS A 49 -0.81 -1.41 16.41
N ALA A 50 -0.02 -0.34 16.54
CA ALA A 50 0.22 0.29 17.83
C ALA A 50 -1.07 0.82 18.47
N HIS A 51 -1.94 1.46 17.68
CA HIS A 51 -3.25 1.92 18.13
C HIS A 51 -4.14 0.77 18.61
N ALA A 52 -4.23 -0.33 17.84
CA ALA A 52 -5.02 -1.49 18.19
C ALA A 52 -4.53 -2.16 19.49
N LEU A 53 -3.22 -2.29 19.67
CA LEU A 53 -2.58 -2.84 20.87
C LEU A 53 -2.80 -1.92 22.08
N GLN A 54 -2.63 -0.60 21.92
CA GLN A 54 -2.87 0.38 22.98
C GLN A 54 -4.29 0.33 23.51
N LYS A 55 -5.30 0.23 22.61
CA LYS A 55 -6.73 0.06 23.02
C LYS A 55 -6.95 -1.20 23.87
N LYS A 56 -6.02 -2.16 23.83
CA LYS A 56 -6.05 -3.40 24.62
C LYS A 56 -5.09 -3.36 25.82
N GLY A 57 -4.47 -2.21 26.11
CA GLY A 57 -3.55 -2.04 27.24
C GLY A 57 -2.16 -2.66 27.03
N ILE A 58 -1.78 -3.01 25.80
CA ILE A 58 -0.47 -3.58 25.46
C ILE A 58 0.50 -2.45 25.16
N LYS A 59 1.63 -2.42 25.89
CA LYS A 59 2.70 -1.46 25.67
C LYS A 59 3.51 -1.83 24.42
N SER A 60 3.76 -0.83 23.57
CA SER A 60 4.54 -1.04 22.37
C SER A 60 5.44 0.14 22.04
N ILE A 61 6.46 -0.13 21.21
CA ILE A 61 7.28 0.91 20.61
C ILE A 61 7.23 0.80 19.10
N ILE A 62 7.41 1.94 18.42
CA ILE A 62 7.59 2.00 16.97
C ILE A 62 9.01 2.45 16.67
N LEU A 63 9.72 1.68 15.84
CA LEU A 63 11.04 2.00 15.31
C LEU A 63 10.89 2.37 13.82
N GLU A 64 11.20 3.63 13.48
CA GLU A 64 11.12 4.14 12.11
C GLU A 64 12.52 4.57 11.64
N ALA A 65 12.92 4.09 10.48
CA ALA A 65 14.24 4.37 9.90
C ALA A 65 14.43 5.84 9.50
N GLY A 66 13.35 6.50 9.11
CA GLY A 66 13.32 7.91 8.72
C GLY A 66 12.36 8.73 9.60
N LYS A 67 11.31 9.23 8.95
CA LYS A 67 10.17 9.92 9.57
C LYS A 67 8.92 9.06 9.45
N ILE A 68 8.08 9.06 10.48
CA ILE A 68 6.80 8.35 10.39
C ILE A 68 5.95 8.91 9.26
N VAL A 69 5.14 8.06 8.65
CA VAL A 69 4.19 8.43 7.57
C VAL A 69 4.84 9.21 6.41
N ALA A 70 6.15 9.00 6.18
CA ALA A 70 6.88 9.65 5.09
C ALA A 70 7.29 8.69 3.95
N GLY A 71 7.22 7.39 4.15
CA GLY A 71 7.50 6.36 3.14
C GLY A 71 6.34 6.18 2.15
N THR A 72 6.05 4.93 1.76
CA THR A 72 4.98 4.58 0.81
C THR A 72 3.61 5.15 1.20
N THR A 73 3.32 5.25 2.50
CA THR A 73 2.09 5.86 3.01
C THR A 73 1.89 7.32 2.55
N ALA A 74 2.97 8.09 2.41
CA ALA A 74 2.93 9.47 1.89
C ALA A 74 3.09 9.56 0.36
N HIS A 75 3.13 8.44 -0.34
CA HIS A 75 3.29 8.37 -1.79
C HIS A 75 2.18 7.57 -2.47
N THR A 76 1.14 7.20 -1.70
CA THR A 76 -0.05 6.47 -2.15
C THR A 76 -1.04 7.36 -2.91
N THR A 77 -2.06 6.76 -3.51
CA THR A 77 -3.27 7.45 -3.97
C THR A 77 -4.37 7.52 -2.92
N ALA A 78 -4.18 6.86 -1.78
CA ALA A 78 -5.05 6.90 -0.61
C ALA A 78 -6.53 6.57 -0.90
N LYS A 79 -6.77 5.53 -1.69
CA LYS A 79 -8.08 4.92 -1.88
C LYS A 79 -8.34 3.94 -0.73
N ILE A 80 -9.44 4.10 -0.04
CA ILE A 80 -9.96 3.14 0.95
C ILE A 80 -11.00 2.30 0.23
N THR A 81 -10.59 1.16 -0.27
CA THR A 81 -11.43 0.36 -1.17
C THR A 81 -11.17 -1.13 -1.04
N SER A 82 -12.18 -1.95 -1.23
CA SER A 82 -12.12 -3.39 -1.45
C SER A 82 -11.98 -3.76 -2.93
N GLN A 83 -12.17 -2.79 -3.85
CA GLN A 83 -11.91 -2.98 -5.27
C GLN A 83 -10.40 -3.04 -5.51
N HIS A 84 -9.84 -4.25 -5.59
CA HIS A 84 -8.40 -4.52 -5.72
C HIS A 84 -8.05 -5.15 -7.08
N GLY A 85 -8.39 -4.44 -8.16
CA GLY A 85 -8.26 -4.99 -9.51
C GLY A 85 -9.29 -6.10 -9.77
N LEU A 86 -8.86 -7.20 -10.35
CA LEU A 86 -9.69 -8.39 -10.61
C LEU A 86 -9.20 -9.56 -9.73
N ILE A 87 -9.22 -9.36 -8.40
CA ILE A 87 -8.56 -10.27 -7.43
C ILE A 87 -9.48 -11.39 -6.93
N TYR A 88 -10.79 -11.13 -6.79
CA TYR A 88 -11.70 -12.05 -6.12
C TYR A 88 -11.89 -13.34 -6.91
N ASN A 89 -12.15 -13.24 -8.21
CA ASN A 89 -12.24 -14.41 -9.07
C ASN A 89 -10.91 -15.18 -9.14
N LYS A 90 -9.77 -14.46 -9.08
CA LYS A 90 -8.45 -15.07 -9.04
C LYS A 90 -8.26 -15.89 -7.75
N ILE A 91 -8.55 -15.32 -6.57
CA ILE A 91 -8.44 -16.04 -5.29
C ILE A 91 -9.39 -17.23 -5.28
N LYS A 92 -10.66 -17.04 -5.69
CA LYS A 92 -11.68 -18.11 -5.79
C LYS A 92 -11.18 -19.28 -6.61
N ASN A 93 -10.63 -19.03 -7.80
CA ASN A 93 -10.14 -20.08 -8.70
C ASN A 93 -8.86 -20.77 -8.21
N GLN A 94 -7.99 -20.07 -7.51
CA GLN A 94 -6.72 -20.61 -7.04
C GLN A 94 -6.79 -21.24 -5.65
N ARG A 95 -7.68 -20.74 -4.77
CA ARG A 95 -7.67 -21.07 -3.35
C ARG A 95 -9.07 -21.38 -2.77
N GLY A 96 -10.11 -21.29 -3.58
CA GLY A 96 -11.48 -21.54 -3.18
C GLY A 96 -12.28 -20.32 -2.74
N PHE A 97 -13.60 -20.50 -2.71
CA PHE A 97 -14.56 -19.43 -2.40
C PHE A 97 -14.38 -18.84 -1.00
N GLU A 98 -14.17 -19.67 0.02
CA GLU A 98 -14.04 -19.23 1.42
C GLU A 98 -12.87 -18.26 1.62
N LEU A 99 -11.72 -18.51 0.97
CA LEU A 99 -10.57 -17.61 1.07
C LEU A 99 -10.79 -16.31 0.29
N ALA A 100 -11.52 -16.34 -0.83
CA ALA A 100 -11.94 -15.13 -1.53
C ALA A 100 -12.88 -14.29 -0.65
N LYS A 101 -13.81 -14.95 0.05
CA LYS A 101 -14.72 -14.30 0.99
C LYS A 101 -13.99 -13.72 2.20
N GLN A 102 -13.06 -14.44 2.81
CA GLN A 102 -12.23 -13.92 3.92
C GLN A 102 -11.48 -12.65 3.50
N TYR A 103 -10.90 -12.62 2.29
CA TYR A 103 -10.22 -11.45 1.76
C TYR A 103 -11.16 -10.27 1.58
N ALA A 104 -12.36 -10.51 1.06
CA ALA A 104 -13.40 -9.51 0.89
C ALA A 104 -13.86 -8.94 2.23
N ASP A 105 -14.25 -9.81 3.17
CA ASP A 105 -14.76 -9.43 4.50
C ASP A 105 -13.71 -8.60 5.26
N ALA A 106 -12.43 -8.96 5.18
CA ALA A 106 -11.34 -8.20 5.79
C ALA A 106 -11.23 -6.77 5.24
N ASN A 107 -11.32 -6.61 3.92
CA ASN A 107 -11.16 -5.30 3.28
C ASN A 107 -12.43 -4.45 3.38
N GLU A 108 -13.63 -5.03 3.26
CA GLU A 108 -14.90 -4.34 3.50
C GLU A 108 -15.01 -3.85 4.95
N SER A 109 -14.66 -4.70 5.94
CA SER A 109 -14.60 -4.30 7.35
C SER A 109 -13.60 -3.17 7.60
N SER A 110 -12.46 -3.20 6.92
CA SER A 110 -11.41 -2.19 7.05
C SER A 110 -11.86 -0.79 6.64
N ILE A 111 -12.77 -0.66 5.66
CA ILE A 111 -13.36 0.62 5.25
C ILE A 111 -14.10 1.26 6.43
N GLY A 112 -14.96 0.47 7.09
CA GLY A 112 -15.72 0.92 8.25
C GLY A 112 -14.84 1.24 9.46
N GLU A 113 -13.82 0.41 9.74
CA GLU A 113 -12.91 0.64 10.88
C GLU A 113 -12.05 1.90 10.70
N ILE A 114 -11.56 2.21 9.48
CA ILE A 114 -10.83 3.47 9.22
C ILE A 114 -11.73 4.67 9.50
N LYS A 115 -12.98 4.65 9.02
CA LYS A 115 -13.98 5.70 9.29
C LYS A 115 -14.22 5.86 10.79
N LYS A 116 -14.47 4.76 11.48
CA LYS A 116 -14.71 4.72 12.93
C LYS A 116 -13.53 5.27 13.73
N ILE A 117 -12.29 4.92 13.38
CA ILE A 117 -11.10 5.47 14.05
C ILE A 117 -11.03 6.98 13.85
N ALA A 118 -11.31 7.50 12.65
CA ALA A 118 -11.34 8.94 12.42
C ALA A 118 -12.39 9.65 13.26
N GLU A 119 -13.61 9.10 13.31
CA GLU A 119 -14.73 9.65 14.09
C GLU A 119 -14.47 9.59 15.62
N GLU A 120 -14.07 8.43 16.16
CA GLU A 120 -13.79 8.24 17.58
C GLU A 120 -12.64 9.13 18.10
N ASN A 121 -11.70 9.45 17.22
CA ASN A 121 -10.54 10.27 17.53
C ASN A 121 -10.68 11.74 17.13
N HIS A 122 -11.81 12.14 16.54
CA HIS A 122 -12.10 13.50 16.05
C HIS A 122 -11.04 13.97 15.03
N ILE A 123 -10.64 13.09 14.10
CA ILE A 123 -9.58 13.36 13.12
C ILE A 123 -10.23 13.85 11.81
N GLU A 124 -9.98 15.12 11.48
CA GLU A 124 -10.33 15.71 10.19
C GLU A 124 -9.32 15.28 9.12
N CYS A 125 -9.67 14.31 8.29
CA CYS A 125 -8.75 13.70 7.31
C CYS A 125 -9.28 13.68 5.88
N ASP A 126 -10.14 14.61 5.51
CA ASP A 126 -10.76 14.70 4.18
C ASP A 126 -11.40 13.36 3.74
N TYR A 127 -12.05 12.66 4.66
CA TYR A 127 -12.72 11.40 4.37
C TYR A 127 -13.94 11.65 3.50
N ILE A 128 -13.99 11.01 2.33
CA ILE A 128 -15.09 11.11 1.38
C ILE A 128 -15.54 9.70 0.99
N GLU A 129 -16.80 9.38 1.30
CA GLU A 129 -17.43 8.15 0.83
C GLU A 129 -17.85 8.30 -0.62
N GLN A 130 -17.46 7.35 -1.47
CA GLN A 130 -17.77 7.35 -2.89
C GLN A 130 -17.59 5.96 -3.50
N SER A 131 -18.01 5.77 -4.75
CA SER A 131 -17.83 4.50 -5.46
C SER A 131 -16.43 4.37 -6.06
N ALA A 132 -15.95 3.13 -6.13
CA ALA A 132 -14.76 2.75 -6.88
C ALA A 132 -15.17 1.97 -8.15
N PHE A 133 -14.46 2.20 -9.24
CA PHE A 133 -14.78 1.66 -10.55
C PHE A 133 -13.56 0.95 -11.15
N ILE A 134 -13.78 -0.25 -11.67
CA ILE A 134 -12.84 -0.90 -12.58
C ILE A 134 -13.50 -1.08 -13.94
N TYR A 135 -12.81 -0.69 -15.00
CA TYR A 135 -13.35 -0.76 -16.35
C TYR A 135 -12.34 -1.29 -17.37
N THR A 136 -12.80 -1.67 -18.54
CA THR A 136 -11.93 -2.05 -19.66
C THR A 136 -12.39 -1.43 -20.98
N GLN A 137 -11.41 -1.13 -21.84
CA GLN A 137 -11.60 -0.73 -23.24
C GLN A 137 -11.36 -1.90 -24.21
N SER A 138 -10.97 -3.07 -23.70
CA SER A 138 -10.58 -4.24 -24.47
C SER A 138 -11.65 -5.35 -24.42
N ASP A 139 -12.04 -5.88 -25.57
CA ASP A 139 -12.92 -7.04 -25.66
C ASP A 139 -12.28 -8.29 -25.00
N GLU A 140 -10.96 -8.40 -25.03
CA GLU A 140 -10.21 -9.52 -24.42
C GLU A 140 -10.32 -9.55 -22.87
N LYS A 141 -10.60 -8.42 -22.25
CA LYS A 141 -10.73 -8.30 -20.79
C LYS A 141 -12.17 -8.47 -20.31
N MET A 142 -13.16 -8.41 -21.22
CA MET A 142 -14.58 -8.44 -20.83
C MET A 142 -14.96 -9.70 -20.05
N GLN A 143 -14.48 -10.88 -20.47
CA GLN A 143 -14.77 -12.10 -19.73
C GLN A 143 -14.25 -12.04 -18.29
N LYS A 144 -13.07 -11.44 -18.05
CA LYS A 144 -12.51 -11.27 -16.70
C LYS A 144 -13.34 -10.31 -15.85
N ILE A 145 -13.86 -9.23 -16.45
CA ILE A 145 -14.79 -8.29 -15.78
C ILE A 145 -16.07 -9.02 -15.36
N GLN A 146 -16.65 -9.83 -16.25
CA GLN A 146 -17.88 -10.58 -15.96
C GLN A 146 -17.66 -11.64 -14.87
N ASP A 147 -16.56 -12.38 -14.94
CA ASP A 147 -16.21 -13.40 -13.94
C ASP A 147 -15.96 -12.78 -12.57
N GLU A 148 -15.32 -11.61 -12.53
CA GLU A 148 -15.10 -10.85 -11.29
C GLU A 148 -16.42 -10.35 -10.71
N LEU A 149 -17.28 -9.72 -11.54
CA LEU A 149 -18.59 -9.25 -11.10
C LEU A 149 -19.42 -10.39 -10.49
N LYS A 150 -19.51 -11.51 -11.18
CA LYS A 150 -20.21 -12.68 -10.66
C LYS A 150 -19.65 -13.13 -9.30
N THR A 151 -18.32 -13.12 -9.15
CA THR A 151 -17.68 -13.55 -7.90
C THR A 151 -17.94 -12.58 -6.76
N VAL A 152 -17.86 -11.27 -7.00
CA VAL A 152 -18.10 -10.27 -5.94
C VAL A 152 -19.57 -10.24 -5.51
N GLU A 153 -20.52 -10.49 -6.45
CA GLU A 153 -21.94 -10.66 -6.14
C GLU A 153 -22.19 -11.92 -5.28
N GLU A 154 -21.57 -13.04 -5.62
CA GLU A 154 -21.66 -14.29 -4.85
C GLU A 154 -21.08 -14.12 -3.42
N ILE A 155 -20.02 -13.33 -3.26
CA ILE A 155 -19.42 -13.00 -1.96
C ILE A 155 -20.34 -12.08 -1.14
N GLY A 156 -21.12 -11.23 -1.80
CA GLY A 156 -22.02 -10.27 -1.18
C GLY A 156 -21.49 -8.83 -1.12
N ILE A 157 -20.46 -8.49 -1.90
CA ILE A 157 -20.00 -7.11 -2.07
C ILE A 157 -21.05 -6.35 -2.89
N LYS A 158 -21.37 -5.11 -2.49
CA LYS A 158 -22.27 -4.24 -3.26
C LYS A 158 -21.58 -3.74 -4.51
N ALA A 159 -21.81 -4.42 -5.60
CA ALA A 159 -21.24 -4.10 -6.91
C ALA A 159 -22.28 -4.19 -8.02
N SER A 160 -22.06 -3.48 -9.12
CA SER A 160 -22.93 -3.49 -10.29
C SER A 160 -22.15 -3.34 -11.59
N TYR A 161 -22.69 -3.89 -12.68
CA TYR A 161 -22.13 -3.67 -14.00
C TYR A 161 -22.31 -2.23 -14.46
N ILE A 162 -21.31 -1.71 -15.21
CA ILE A 162 -21.38 -0.43 -15.90
C ILE A 162 -20.92 -0.58 -17.34
N ASP A 163 -21.52 0.20 -18.26
CA ASP A 163 -21.18 0.27 -19.69
C ASP A 163 -20.68 1.65 -20.11
N GLU A 164 -20.68 2.63 -19.17
CA GLU A 164 -20.14 3.97 -19.38
C GLU A 164 -19.46 4.53 -18.12
N ILE A 165 -18.60 5.52 -18.32
CA ILE A 165 -17.97 6.33 -17.27
C ILE A 165 -18.04 7.81 -17.65
N PRO A 166 -18.02 8.75 -16.68
CA PRO A 166 -18.23 10.17 -16.95
C PRO A 166 -16.96 10.86 -17.49
N PHE A 167 -16.24 10.20 -18.39
CA PHE A 167 -15.07 10.70 -19.10
C PHE A 167 -15.23 10.43 -20.61
N PRO A 168 -14.52 11.19 -21.48
CA PRO A 168 -14.52 10.94 -22.91
C PRO A 168 -13.70 9.68 -23.28
N ILE A 169 -13.95 8.59 -22.57
CA ILE A 169 -13.31 7.29 -22.73
C ILE A 169 -14.42 6.28 -23.07
N SER A 170 -14.36 5.70 -24.24
CA SER A 170 -15.25 4.60 -24.61
C SER A 170 -14.80 3.32 -23.91
N ILE A 171 -15.63 2.77 -23.06
CA ILE A 171 -15.38 1.49 -22.38
C ILE A 171 -16.19 0.35 -23.02
N LYS A 172 -15.74 -0.88 -22.82
CA LYS A 172 -16.48 -2.10 -23.20
C LYS A 172 -17.37 -2.57 -22.06
N GLY A 173 -16.98 -2.28 -20.83
CA GLY A 173 -17.72 -2.56 -19.62
C GLY A 173 -16.84 -2.41 -18.39
N GLY A 174 -17.47 -2.50 -17.22
CA GLY A 174 -16.80 -2.36 -15.95
C GLY A 174 -17.67 -2.79 -14.78
N ILE A 175 -17.10 -2.59 -13.59
CA ILE A 175 -17.77 -2.87 -12.31
C ILE A 175 -17.66 -1.63 -11.43
N ARG A 176 -18.78 -1.22 -10.87
CA ARG A 176 -18.86 -0.22 -9.82
C ARG A 176 -18.97 -0.93 -8.47
N PHE A 177 -18.13 -0.56 -7.54
CA PHE A 177 -18.17 -0.95 -6.12
C PHE A 177 -18.73 0.22 -5.32
N ASP A 178 -19.82 0.00 -4.58
CA ASP A 178 -20.45 1.02 -3.76
C ASP A 178 -19.82 1.10 -2.35
N SER A 179 -20.10 2.19 -1.64
CA SER A 179 -19.68 2.40 -0.24
C SER A 179 -18.16 2.27 -0.01
N GLN A 180 -17.38 2.70 -0.98
CA GLN A 180 -15.94 2.84 -0.87
C GLN A 180 -15.60 4.24 -0.38
N ALA A 181 -14.31 4.56 -0.16
CA ALA A 181 -13.92 5.86 0.31
C ALA A 181 -12.52 6.29 -0.17
N GLN A 182 -12.21 7.54 0.08
CA GLN A 182 -10.87 8.10 -0.01
C GLN A 182 -10.63 9.07 1.14
N PHE A 183 -9.38 9.38 1.42
CA PHE A 183 -9.00 10.29 2.50
C PHE A 183 -7.63 10.91 2.27
N HIS A 184 -7.19 11.75 3.19
CA HIS A 184 -5.83 12.25 3.26
C HIS A 184 -5.02 11.43 4.27
N PRO A 185 -4.10 10.54 3.88
CA PRO A 185 -3.51 9.55 4.76
C PRO A 185 -2.66 10.17 5.88
N ARG A 186 -1.99 11.30 5.64
CA ARG A 186 -1.18 11.96 6.66
C ARG A 186 -2.04 12.74 7.66
N LYS A 187 -3.12 13.41 7.20
CA LYS A 187 -4.10 14.04 8.10
C LYS A 187 -4.78 13.00 9.01
N PHE A 188 -4.89 11.75 8.57
CA PHE A 188 -5.41 10.65 9.39
C PHE A 188 -4.38 10.12 10.40
N LEU A 189 -3.17 9.79 9.90
CA LEU A 189 -2.20 9.03 10.69
C LEU A 189 -1.34 9.89 11.62
N LEU A 190 -1.04 11.15 11.28
CA LEU A 190 -0.21 11.99 12.13
C LEU A 190 -0.90 12.33 13.46
N PRO A 191 -2.16 12.81 13.50
CA PRO A 191 -2.87 13.02 14.76
C PRO A 191 -3.07 11.71 15.54
N LEU A 192 -3.30 10.58 14.86
CA LEU A 192 -3.41 9.29 15.51
C LEU A 192 -2.08 8.90 16.18
N ALA A 193 -0.95 9.11 15.50
CA ALA A 193 0.38 8.85 16.06
C ALA A 193 0.68 9.73 17.27
N GLU A 194 0.31 11.01 17.24
CA GLU A 194 0.42 11.92 18.39
C GLU A 194 -0.39 11.40 19.56
N LYS A 195 -1.64 11.05 19.34
CA LYS A 195 -2.53 10.55 20.38
C LYS A 195 -2.03 9.27 21.05
N ILE A 196 -1.52 8.31 20.28
CA ILE A 196 -0.95 7.08 20.85
C ILE A 196 0.39 7.34 21.57
N SER A 197 1.19 8.30 21.09
CA SER A 197 2.48 8.62 21.70
C SER A 197 2.37 9.41 23.01
N ASP A 198 1.26 10.11 23.23
CA ASP A 198 0.97 10.79 24.48
C ASP A 198 0.49 9.81 25.60
N SER A 199 0.44 8.51 25.31
CA SER A 199 0.06 7.43 26.22
C SER A 199 1.21 6.41 26.38
N ASP A 200 0.94 5.12 26.13
CA ASP A 200 1.87 4.02 26.39
C ASP A 200 2.67 3.56 25.14
N VAL A 201 2.63 4.30 24.05
CA VAL A 201 3.38 3.99 22.81
C VAL A 201 4.54 4.96 22.64
N HIS A 202 5.77 4.44 22.61
CA HIS A 202 6.94 5.28 22.29
C HIS A 202 7.31 5.16 20.81
N ILE A 203 7.47 6.28 20.12
CA ILE A 203 7.84 6.37 18.72
C ILE A 203 9.29 6.88 18.65
N TYR A 204 10.15 6.13 17.93
CA TYR A 204 11.53 6.49 17.66
C TYR A 204 11.74 6.62 16.16
N GLU A 205 12.03 7.84 15.72
CA GLU A 205 12.43 8.15 14.34
C GLU A 205 13.95 8.08 14.17
N ARG A 206 14.44 8.05 12.92
CA ARG A 206 15.87 7.94 12.62
C ARG A 206 16.54 6.78 13.39
N THR A 207 15.77 5.72 13.58
CA THR A 207 16.12 4.53 14.34
C THR A 207 15.87 3.30 13.48
N ARG A 208 16.84 2.97 12.64
CA ARG A 208 16.74 1.88 11.68
C ARG A 208 17.11 0.55 12.32
N ALA A 209 16.19 -0.40 12.37
CA ALA A 209 16.48 -1.79 12.68
C ALA A 209 17.29 -2.43 11.54
N VAL A 210 18.43 -3.05 11.86
CA VAL A 210 19.35 -3.67 10.89
C VAL A 210 19.57 -5.15 11.12
N ASP A 211 19.36 -5.66 12.33
CA ASP A 211 19.41 -7.10 12.63
C ASP A 211 18.36 -7.47 13.68
N LEU A 212 18.03 -8.76 13.69
CA LEU A 212 17.12 -9.38 14.64
C LEU A 212 17.68 -10.76 15.03
N GLU A 213 17.84 -10.98 16.32
CA GLU A 213 18.21 -12.26 16.91
C GLU A 213 17.00 -12.90 17.56
N GLU A 214 16.75 -14.17 17.22
CA GLU A 214 15.66 -14.98 17.77
C GLU A 214 16.16 -15.74 19.02
N GLY A 215 15.40 -15.71 20.12
CA GLY A 215 15.71 -16.36 21.38
C GLY A 215 14.45 -16.55 22.24
N SER A 216 14.60 -16.60 23.55
CA SER A 216 13.47 -16.52 24.49
C SER A 216 12.76 -15.18 24.40
N GLU A 217 13.49 -14.13 24.11
CA GLU A 217 13.04 -12.83 23.67
C GLU A 217 13.79 -12.46 22.39
N TYR A 218 13.27 -11.49 21.64
CA TYR A 218 13.87 -11.00 20.41
C TYR A 218 14.79 -9.82 20.72
N ILE A 219 15.99 -9.82 20.15
CA ILE A 219 16.93 -8.67 20.27
C ILE A 219 17.02 -8.00 18.90
N ILE A 220 16.50 -6.79 18.81
CA ILE A 220 16.59 -5.95 17.61
C ILE A 220 17.78 -5.04 17.77
N THR A 221 18.68 -5.01 16.79
CA THR A 221 19.83 -4.10 16.74
C THR A 221 19.59 -3.00 15.73
N THR A 222 19.84 -1.74 16.15
CA THR A 222 19.73 -0.58 15.26
C THR A 222 21.06 -0.30 14.54
N ASP A 223 21.02 0.53 13.49
CA ASP A 223 22.19 1.00 12.75
C ASP A 223 23.19 1.80 13.61
N GLN A 224 22.76 2.27 14.79
CA GLN A 224 23.60 2.94 15.78
C GLN A 224 24.06 2.02 16.91
N GLY A 225 23.82 0.73 16.78
CA GLY A 225 24.25 -0.29 17.74
C GLY A 225 23.40 -0.37 19.01
N LYS A 226 22.24 0.33 19.08
CA LYS A 226 21.32 0.21 20.21
C LYS A 226 20.53 -1.09 20.12
N LYS A 227 20.23 -1.67 21.26
CA LYS A 227 19.53 -2.94 21.38
C LYS A 227 18.13 -2.75 21.99
N ILE A 228 17.17 -3.38 21.40
CA ILE A 228 15.80 -3.45 21.89
C ILE A 228 15.47 -4.91 22.18
N THR A 229 15.22 -5.23 23.45
CA THR A 229 14.75 -6.56 23.86
C THR A 229 13.23 -6.55 23.88
N SER A 230 12.59 -7.45 23.15
CA SER A 230 11.14 -7.49 23.01
C SER A 230 10.60 -8.91 23.09
N LYS A 231 9.45 -9.07 23.76
CA LYS A 231 8.75 -10.38 23.80
C LYS A 231 8.11 -10.72 22.46
N LYS A 232 7.60 -9.73 21.74
CA LYS A 232 6.92 -9.89 20.45
C LYS A 232 7.37 -8.83 19.47
N VAL A 233 7.51 -9.18 18.19
CA VAL A 233 7.98 -8.25 17.15
C VAL A 233 7.03 -8.27 15.96
N ILE A 234 6.65 -7.08 15.47
CA ILE A 234 5.91 -6.89 14.22
C ILE A 234 6.83 -6.24 13.19
N ILE A 235 7.09 -6.91 12.08
CA ILE A 235 7.81 -6.36 10.93
C ILE A 235 6.78 -5.77 9.96
N SER A 236 6.68 -4.43 9.92
CA SER A 236 5.81 -3.65 9.03
C SER A 236 6.58 -2.63 8.20
N SER A 237 7.83 -2.92 7.88
CA SER A 237 8.80 -2.06 7.20
C SER A 237 8.64 -2.02 5.68
N HIS A 238 7.46 -2.29 5.12
CA HIS A 238 7.14 -2.39 3.71
C HIS A 238 7.87 -3.56 3.03
N TYR A 239 9.18 -3.45 2.77
CA TYR A 239 10.03 -4.59 2.40
C TYR A 239 10.74 -5.12 3.66
N PRO A 240 10.67 -6.43 3.95
CA PRO A 240 11.24 -6.99 5.17
C PRO A 240 12.77 -6.86 5.18
N PHE A 241 13.33 -6.17 6.18
CA PHE A 241 14.78 -6.08 6.37
C PHE A 241 15.39 -7.39 6.85
N TYR A 242 14.63 -8.18 7.60
CA TYR A 242 15.01 -9.49 8.12
C TYR A 242 14.55 -10.59 7.16
N ASN A 243 15.51 -11.33 6.59
CA ASN A 243 15.24 -12.34 5.57
C ASN A 243 15.89 -13.70 5.83
N LYS A 244 16.56 -13.88 7.00
CA LYS A 244 17.37 -15.08 7.28
C LYS A 244 16.60 -16.38 7.10
N SER A 245 15.41 -16.51 7.65
CA SER A 245 14.64 -17.77 7.64
C SER A 245 13.34 -17.71 6.82
N GLY A 246 12.79 -16.51 6.54
CA GLY A 246 11.50 -16.36 5.85
C GLY A 246 11.59 -16.33 4.34
N MET A 247 12.78 -16.13 3.78
CA MET A 247 13.06 -16.07 2.34
C MET A 247 12.13 -15.12 1.56
N TYR A 248 11.72 -14.01 2.18
CA TYR A 248 10.77 -13.06 1.56
C TYR A 248 11.32 -12.43 0.28
N PHE A 249 12.64 -12.28 0.16
CA PHE A 249 13.32 -11.80 -1.05
C PHE A 249 12.99 -12.62 -2.31
N SER A 250 12.62 -13.89 -2.17
CA SER A 250 12.26 -14.78 -3.29
C SER A 250 10.74 -14.82 -3.54
N ARG A 251 9.94 -14.21 -2.65
CA ARG A 251 8.48 -14.28 -2.64
C ARG A 251 7.83 -12.92 -2.87
N ILE A 252 8.62 -11.85 -2.83
CA ILE A 252 8.20 -10.47 -3.02
C ILE A 252 9.12 -9.84 -4.06
N TYR A 253 8.54 -9.15 -5.02
CA TYR A 253 9.24 -8.27 -5.93
C TYR A 253 8.69 -6.85 -5.82
N THR A 254 9.41 -5.86 -6.33
CA THR A 254 8.99 -4.47 -6.21
C THR A 254 8.67 -3.86 -7.56
N GLU A 255 7.56 -3.12 -7.62
CA GLU A 255 7.17 -2.29 -8.75
C GLU A 255 7.19 -0.82 -8.37
N ARG A 256 7.51 0.02 -9.34
CA ARG A 256 7.38 1.47 -9.23
C ARG A 256 6.19 1.93 -10.05
N ALA A 257 5.38 2.82 -9.48
CA ALA A 257 4.30 3.52 -10.17
C ALA A 257 4.46 5.03 -10.01
N TYR A 258 3.83 5.79 -10.90
CA TYR A 258 3.97 7.24 -10.99
C TYR A 258 2.64 7.91 -10.82
N ILE A 259 2.68 9.11 -10.24
CA ILE A 259 1.53 9.96 -10.02
C ILE A 259 1.85 11.37 -10.51
N VAL A 260 0.93 11.98 -11.24
CA VAL A 260 0.86 13.42 -11.46
C VAL A 260 -0.43 13.96 -10.88
N ALA A 261 -0.34 15.07 -10.15
CA ALA A 261 -1.48 15.82 -9.66
C ALA A 261 -1.68 17.02 -10.56
N ILE A 262 -2.78 17.08 -11.29
CA ILE A 262 -3.10 18.18 -12.22
C ILE A 262 -4.17 19.08 -11.63
N LYS A 263 -4.13 20.36 -11.99
CA LYS A 263 -5.27 21.27 -11.96
C LYS A 263 -5.87 21.31 -13.36
N ALA A 264 -7.16 21.10 -13.46
CA ALA A 264 -7.89 21.09 -14.72
C ALA A 264 -8.99 22.14 -14.74
N LYS A 265 -9.37 22.56 -15.95
CA LYS A 265 -10.49 23.48 -16.14
C LYS A 265 -11.83 22.82 -15.81
N GLU A 266 -11.95 21.54 -16.13
CA GLU A 266 -13.14 20.75 -15.87
C GLU A 266 -13.16 20.28 -14.41
N LYS A 267 -14.35 20.31 -13.80
CA LYS A 267 -14.56 19.72 -12.48
C LYS A 267 -14.51 18.19 -12.58
N TYR A 268 -13.87 17.55 -11.62
CA TYR A 268 -13.86 16.09 -11.54
C TYR A 268 -15.27 15.55 -11.19
N PRO A 269 -15.75 14.51 -11.87
CA PRO A 269 -17.13 14.02 -11.69
C PRO A 269 -17.38 13.21 -10.40
N GLY A 270 -16.34 13.03 -9.56
CA GLY A 270 -16.38 12.13 -8.40
C GLY A 270 -16.03 10.69 -8.76
N GLY A 271 -15.92 9.83 -7.75
CA GLY A 271 -15.54 8.43 -7.90
C GLY A 271 -14.03 8.18 -8.00
N MET A 272 -13.64 6.92 -7.89
CA MET A 272 -12.26 6.44 -8.01
C MET A 272 -12.20 5.42 -9.15
N TYR A 273 -11.47 5.71 -10.20
CA TYR A 273 -11.46 4.89 -11.41
C TYR A 273 -10.11 4.21 -11.61
N ILE A 274 -10.14 2.97 -12.11
CA ILE A 274 -8.97 2.27 -12.61
C ILE A 274 -9.35 1.43 -13.81
N ASN A 275 -8.50 1.38 -14.84
CA ASN A 275 -8.71 0.45 -15.93
C ASN A 275 -8.05 -0.90 -15.66
N ALA A 276 -8.51 -1.94 -16.36
CA ALA A 276 -7.94 -3.30 -16.27
C ALA A 276 -6.82 -3.54 -17.29
N GLU A 277 -6.38 -2.53 -18.03
CA GLU A 277 -5.31 -2.59 -19.02
C GLU A 277 -3.91 -2.68 -18.37
N ASP A 278 -2.90 -2.97 -19.20
CA ASP A 278 -1.50 -2.94 -18.84
C ASP A 278 -0.75 -2.09 -19.88
N PRO A 279 -0.12 -0.97 -19.48
CA PRO A 279 -0.08 -0.42 -18.13
C PRO A 279 -1.42 0.17 -17.67
N SER A 280 -1.76 0.00 -16.39
CA SER A 280 -3.00 0.51 -15.83
C SER A 280 -3.00 2.05 -15.73
N ARG A 281 -4.22 2.62 -15.77
CA ARG A 281 -4.47 4.05 -15.53
C ARG A 281 -5.53 4.20 -14.46
N SER A 282 -5.28 5.09 -13.51
CA SER A 282 -6.21 5.35 -12.41
C SER A 282 -6.40 6.85 -12.22
N LEU A 283 -7.63 7.24 -11.89
CA LEU A 283 -8.06 8.60 -11.66
C LEU A 283 -8.80 8.72 -10.34
N ARG A 284 -8.52 9.77 -9.57
CA ARG A 284 -9.33 10.28 -8.46
C ARG A 284 -9.03 11.75 -8.22
N SER A 285 -9.92 12.46 -7.54
CA SER A 285 -9.62 13.83 -7.11
C SER A 285 -9.33 13.95 -5.62
N GLN A 286 -8.68 15.03 -5.25
CA GLN A 286 -8.43 15.46 -3.89
C GLN A 286 -8.64 16.97 -3.79
N MET A 287 -9.49 17.39 -2.85
CA MET A 287 -9.58 18.80 -2.52
C MET A 287 -8.31 19.24 -1.78
N SER A 288 -7.66 20.27 -2.27
CA SER A 288 -6.70 21.07 -1.52
C SER A 288 -7.38 22.32 -0.97
N ASP A 289 -6.70 23.10 -0.14
CA ASP A 289 -7.29 24.29 0.49
C ASP A 289 -7.86 25.29 -0.54
N GLU A 290 -7.28 25.34 -1.73
CA GLU A 290 -7.65 26.32 -2.75
C GLU A 290 -8.27 25.70 -4.01
N ASN A 291 -7.98 24.43 -4.33
CA ASN A 291 -8.32 23.86 -5.62
C ASN A 291 -8.56 22.34 -5.55
N GLU A 292 -9.31 21.83 -6.53
CA GLU A 292 -9.39 20.41 -6.78
C GLU A 292 -8.14 19.94 -7.56
N LEU A 293 -7.45 18.94 -7.03
CA LEU A 293 -6.36 18.24 -7.70
C LEU A 293 -6.88 16.92 -8.25
N ILE A 294 -6.57 16.61 -9.50
CA ILE A 294 -6.86 15.31 -10.10
C ILE A 294 -5.57 14.48 -10.12
N PHE A 295 -5.58 13.34 -9.46
CA PHE A 295 -4.45 12.41 -9.47
C PHE A 295 -4.60 11.46 -10.63
N VAL A 296 -3.61 11.48 -11.51
CA VAL A 296 -3.46 10.59 -12.66
C VAL A 296 -2.31 9.63 -12.36
N VAL A 297 -2.59 8.34 -12.38
CA VAL A 297 -1.70 7.31 -11.83
C VAL A 297 -1.50 6.17 -12.81
N GLY A 298 -0.33 5.58 -12.82
CA GLY A 298 -0.04 4.43 -13.66
C GLY A 298 1.42 4.26 -13.99
N GLU A 299 1.71 3.75 -15.20
CA GLU A 299 3.07 3.55 -15.73
C GLU A 299 3.93 2.64 -14.82
N ASN A 300 3.32 1.61 -14.25
CA ASN A 300 4.04 0.70 -13.37
C ASN A 300 5.06 -0.16 -14.16
N HIS A 301 6.20 -0.35 -13.54
CA HIS A 301 7.26 -1.24 -14.02
C HIS A 301 8.06 -1.80 -12.83
N LYS A 302 8.81 -2.88 -13.04
CA LYS A 302 9.71 -3.42 -12.01
C LYS A 302 10.76 -2.40 -11.60
N THR A 303 10.93 -2.24 -10.30
CA THR A 303 11.95 -1.34 -9.74
C THR A 303 13.34 -1.74 -10.24
N GLY A 304 14.14 -0.74 -10.66
CA GLY A 304 15.49 -0.95 -11.16
C GLY A 304 15.58 -1.33 -12.66
N GLN A 305 14.44 -1.43 -13.36
CA GLN A 305 14.41 -1.77 -14.80
C GLN A 305 14.04 -0.60 -15.72
N GLY A 306 14.00 0.63 -15.23
CA GLY A 306 13.66 1.83 -16.01
C GLY A 306 14.90 2.64 -16.36
N ASP A 307 15.01 3.05 -17.65
CA ASP A 307 16.15 3.86 -18.13
C ASP A 307 15.85 5.38 -18.04
N ASP A 308 14.57 5.79 -18.12
CA ASP A 308 14.15 7.19 -18.07
C ASP A 308 12.85 7.30 -17.26
N MET A 309 12.95 7.88 -16.07
CA MET A 309 11.82 8.06 -15.15
C MET A 309 10.87 9.17 -15.64
N VAL A 310 11.36 10.12 -16.40
CA VAL A 310 10.59 11.29 -16.86
C VAL A 310 9.55 10.90 -17.89
N LYS A 311 9.84 9.92 -18.74
CA LYS A 311 8.91 9.41 -19.76
C LYS A 311 7.57 8.93 -19.16
N HIS A 312 7.63 8.33 -17.96
CA HIS A 312 6.43 7.84 -17.29
C HIS A 312 5.49 8.98 -16.83
N TYR A 313 6.06 10.07 -16.34
CA TYR A 313 5.27 11.27 -16.05
C TYR A 313 4.67 11.87 -17.33
N HIS A 314 5.44 11.90 -18.43
CA HIS A 314 4.93 12.40 -19.72
C HIS A 314 3.76 11.55 -20.23
N ALA A 315 3.83 10.23 -20.12
CA ALA A 315 2.74 9.34 -20.52
C ALA A 315 1.46 9.57 -19.71
N LEU A 316 1.59 9.87 -18.40
CA LEU A 316 0.43 10.24 -17.56
C LEU A 316 -0.14 11.61 -17.94
N ILE A 317 0.69 12.58 -18.29
CA ILE A 317 0.26 13.89 -18.76
C ILE A 317 -0.46 13.75 -20.11
N ASP A 318 0.09 12.99 -21.04
CA ASP A 318 -0.56 12.74 -22.35
C ASP A 318 -1.91 12.04 -22.20
N PHE A 319 -2.04 11.10 -21.27
CA PHE A 319 -3.32 10.46 -20.93
C PHE A 319 -4.31 11.47 -20.35
N ALA A 320 -3.86 12.32 -19.42
CA ALA A 320 -4.71 13.35 -18.81
C ALA A 320 -5.16 14.42 -19.81
N ASP A 321 -4.27 14.85 -20.73
CA ASP A 321 -4.57 15.85 -21.79
C ASP A 321 -5.63 15.35 -22.79
N GLY A 322 -5.80 14.03 -22.91
CA GLY A 322 -6.89 13.40 -23.67
C GLY A 322 -8.25 13.45 -22.96
N ILE A 323 -8.30 13.80 -21.67
CA ILE A 323 -9.51 13.79 -20.85
C ILE A 323 -9.85 15.19 -20.34
N PHE A 324 -8.86 15.98 -19.94
CA PHE A 324 -8.97 17.25 -19.24
C PHE A 324 -8.18 18.35 -19.95
N THR A 325 -8.63 19.60 -19.79
CA THR A 325 -7.84 20.78 -20.14
C THR A 325 -6.92 21.11 -18.95
N ILE A 326 -5.66 20.69 -19.03
CA ILE A 326 -4.69 20.88 -17.96
C ILE A 326 -4.31 22.37 -17.85
N GLU A 327 -4.47 22.95 -16.67
CA GLU A 327 -4.05 24.32 -16.35
C GLU A 327 -2.68 24.35 -15.69
N ASP A 328 -2.40 23.40 -14.75
CA ASP A 328 -1.15 23.31 -14.01
C ASP A 328 -0.88 21.89 -13.54
N ILE A 329 0.39 21.58 -13.20
CA ILE A 329 0.84 20.30 -12.59
C ILE A 329 1.68 20.63 -11.36
N PRO A 330 1.04 20.96 -10.22
CA PRO A 330 1.75 21.38 -9.01
C PRO A 330 2.57 20.28 -8.34
N TYR A 331 2.15 19.01 -8.47
CA TYR A 331 2.81 17.89 -7.80
C TYR A 331 3.00 16.71 -8.73
N ARG A 332 4.10 16.01 -8.55
CA ARG A 332 4.34 14.69 -9.10
C ARG A 332 5.22 13.87 -8.16
N TRP A 333 5.00 12.58 -8.11
CA TRP A 333 5.82 11.67 -7.30
C TRP A 333 5.74 10.25 -7.84
N SER A 334 6.58 9.38 -7.30
CA SER A 334 6.49 7.95 -7.55
C SER A 334 6.38 7.19 -6.24
N THR A 335 5.82 6.01 -6.31
CA THR A 335 5.74 5.05 -5.20
C THR A 335 6.40 3.75 -5.60
N GLN A 336 6.88 3.01 -4.59
CA GLN A 336 7.35 1.65 -4.78
C GLN A 336 6.43 0.73 -3.99
N ASP A 337 5.89 -0.28 -4.66
CA ASP A 337 4.97 -1.25 -4.10
C ASP A 337 5.64 -2.62 -3.99
N CYS A 338 5.37 -3.34 -2.89
CA CYS A 338 5.80 -4.73 -2.70
C CYS A 338 4.70 -5.67 -3.21
N MET A 339 5.03 -6.41 -4.24
CA MET A 339 4.16 -7.35 -4.94
C MET A 339 4.45 -8.77 -4.48
N THR A 340 3.40 -9.54 -4.18
CA THR A 340 3.53 -10.97 -3.86
C THR A 340 3.29 -11.83 -5.10
N LEU A 341 3.69 -13.08 -5.06
CA LEU A 341 3.55 -13.98 -6.22
C LEU A 341 2.10 -14.33 -6.55
N ASP A 342 1.21 -14.30 -5.56
CA ASP A 342 -0.22 -14.64 -5.70
C ASP A 342 -1.14 -13.42 -5.60
N GLN A 343 -0.57 -12.22 -5.40
CA GLN A 343 -1.26 -10.94 -5.23
C GLN A 343 -2.09 -10.83 -3.95
N VAL A 344 -1.84 -11.68 -2.96
CA VAL A 344 -2.42 -11.56 -1.62
C VAL A 344 -1.31 -11.19 -0.64
N PRO A 345 -1.48 -10.19 0.23
CA PRO A 345 -0.47 -9.82 1.22
C PRO A 345 -0.05 -10.96 2.14
N TYR A 346 1.12 -10.85 2.73
CA TYR A 346 1.58 -11.70 3.81
C TYR A 346 1.35 -10.99 5.14
N VAL A 347 0.39 -11.51 5.93
CA VAL A 347 0.08 -11.00 7.28
C VAL A 347 -0.06 -12.18 8.25
N GLY A 348 0.69 -12.17 9.34
CA GLY A 348 0.65 -13.23 10.33
C GLY A 348 2.01 -13.55 10.93
N ARG A 349 2.19 -14.77 11.44
CA ARG A 349 3.50 -15.22 11.92
C ARG A 349 4.52 -15.20 10.80
N TYR A 350 5.71 -14.72 11.10
CA TYR A 350 6.82 -14.63 10.14
C TYR A 350 7.12 -15.96 9.45
N LYS A 351 7.11 -17.05 10.24
CA LYS A 351 7.09 -18.45 9.83
C LYS A 351 6.16 -19.23 10.76
N SER A 352 5.81 -20.47 10.40
CA SER A 352 4.95 -21.32 11.20
C SER A 352 5.53 -21.65 12.59
N ASP A 353 6.87 -21.69 12.72
CA ASP A 353 7.62 -21.98 13.93
C ASP A 353 8.12 -20.74 14.71
N THR A 354 7.68 -19.52 14.32
CA THR A 354 8.01 -18.26 15.03
C THR A 354 6.78 -17.72 15.77
N PRO A 355 6.54 -18.12 17.02
CA PRO A 355 5.27 -17.84 17.71
C PRO A 355 5.04 -16.33 17.98
N ASN A 356 6.09 -15.55 18.17
CA ASN A 356 6.04 -14.14 18.59
C ASN A 356 6.71 -13.18 17.61
N LEU A 357 7.08 -13.67 16.42
CA LEU A 357 7.56 -12.83 15.32
C LEU A 357 6.51 -12.77 14.23
N TYR A 358 6.06 -11.57 13.91
CA TYR A 358 4.98 -11.31 12.98
C TYR A 358 5.46 -10.43 11.82
N ILE A 359 4.75 -10.53 10.70
CA ILE A 359 5.03 -9.73 9.51
C ILE A 359 3.75 -9.21 8.88
N ALA A 360 3.84 -8.03 8.27
CA ALA A 360 2.82 -7.47 7.38
C ALA A 360 3.53 -6.82 6.19
N THR A 361 3.38 -7.40 5.00
CA THR A 361 4.08 -6.97 3.78
C THR A 361 3.37 -7.44 2.51
N GLY A 362 3.81 -6.93 1.35
CA GLY A 362 3.28 -7.36 0.07
C GLY A 362 1.87 -6.84 -0.21
N PHE A 363 1.58 -5.61 0.19
CA PHE A 363 0.24 -5.03 0.06
C PHE A 363 -0.15 -4.66 -1.37
N GLU A 364 0.68 -5.01 -2.35
CA GLU A 364 0.46 -4.65 -3.73
C GLU A 364 0.27 -3.12 -3.85
N LYS A 365 -0.78 -2.69 -4.50
CA LYS A 365 -1.17 -1.27 -4.63
C LYS A 365 -2.35 -0.88 -3.71
N TRP A 366 -2.71 -1.78 -2.75
CA TRP A 366 -3.93 -1.72 -1.94
C TRP A 366 -3.63 -1.62 -0.44
N GLY A 367 -2.64 -0.80 -0.11
CA GLY A 367 -2.12 -0.69 1.25
C GLY A 367 -3.08 -0.11 2.28
N MET A 368 -4.12 0.64 1.90
CA MET A 368 -4.97 1.33 2.88
C MET A 368 -5.84 0.32 3.67
N THR A 369 -6.71 -0.42 2.99
CA THR A 369 -7.55 -1.42 3.65
C THR A 369 -6.76 -2.62 4.15
N ASN A 370 -5.76 -3.09 3.38
CA ASN A 370 -4.90 -4.20 3.82
C ASN A 370 -4.05 -3.84 5.06
N SER A 371 -3.66 -2.59 5.28
CA SER A 371 -2.99 -2.19 6.52
C SER A 371 -3.91 -2.24 7.72
N MET A 372 -5.19 -1.87 7.55
CA MET A 372 -6.19 -1.97 8.63
C MET A 372 -6.50 -3.44 8.93
N ALA A 373 -6.74 -4.27 7.90
CA ALA A 373 -6.90 -5.71 8.06
C ALA A 373 -5.69 -6.35 8.77
N ALA A 374 -4.46 -5.95 8.37
CA ALA A 374 -3.24 -6.42 9.01
C ALA A 374 -3.16 -6.03 10.50
N ALA A 375 -3.53 -4.80 10.84
CA ALA A 375 -3.54 -4.34 12.24
C ALA A 375 -4.54 -5.15 13.09
N THR A 376 -5.72 -5.44 12.55
CA THR A 376 -6.72 -6.27 13.21
C THR A 376 -6.22 -7.70 13.41
N ILE A 377 -5.75 -8.35 12.34
CA ILE A 377 -5.24 -9.73 12.40
C ILE A 377 -4.07 -9.85 13.37
N LEU A 378 -3.07 -8.96 13.28
CA LEU A 378 -1.88 -9.04 14.11
C LEU A 378 -2.15 -8.73 15.58
N SER A 379 -3.03 -7.76 15.89
CA SER A 379 -3.43 -7.49 17.27
C SER A 379 -4.18 -8.67 17.89
N ASP A 380 -5.09 -9.31 17.13
CA ASP A 380 -5.80 -10.49 17.60
C ASP A 380 -4.83 -11.65 17.84
N MET A 381 -3.88 -11.90 16.93
CA MET A 381 -2.86 -12.95 17.11
C MET A 381 -1.96 -12.70 18.31
N ILE A 382 -1.60 -11.45 18.59
CA ILE A 382 -0.80 -11.07 19.77
C ILE A 382 -1.59 -11.33 21.06
N LEU A 383 -2.90 -11.16 21.03
CA LEU A 383 -3.81 -11.41 22.16
C LEU A 383 -4.33 -12.84 22.22
N GLU A 384 -3.86 -13.70 21.29
CA GLU A 384 -4.30 -15.10 21.18
C GLU A 384 -5.82 -15.23 20.92
N ILE A 385 -6.40 -14.23 20.22
CA ILE A 385 -7.79 -14.23 19.77
C ILE A 385 -7.82 -14.84 18.36
N GLU A 386 -8.75 -15.74 18.10
CA GLU A 386 -8.96 -16.29 16.78
C GLU A 386 -9.53 -15.20 15.84
N ASN A 387 -8.90 -15.04 14.67
CA ASN A 387 -9.34 -14.09 13.66
C ASN A 387 -9.78 -14.84 12.39
N PRO A 388 -11.00 -14.61 11.88
CA PRO A 388 -11.55 -15.36 10.74
C PRO A 388 -10.81 -15.11 9.43
N TRP A 389 -10.00 -14.06 9.33
CA TRP A 389 -9.30 -13.70 8.09
C TRP A 389 -7.84 -14.16 8.03
N GLN A 390 -7.30 -14.69 9.13
CA GLN A 390 -5.87 -15.02 9.20
C GLN A 390 -5.41 -16.04 8.17
N GLU A 391 -6.29 -16.93 7.71
CA GLU A 391 -5.91 -18.00 6.79
C GLU A 391 -5.60 -17.48 5.39
N VAL A 392 -6.40 -16.55 4.85
CA VAL A 392 -6.17 -16.00 3.51
C VAL A 392 -4.84 -15.26 3.43
N TYR A 393 -4.44 -14.58 4.51
CA TYR A 393 -3.22 -13.77 4.58
C TYR A 393 -1.98 -14.54 5.08
N ASN A 394 -2.13 -15.77 5.57
CA ASN A 394 -1.06 -16.54 6.23
C ASN A 394 0.25 -16.55 5.41
N PRO A 395 1.37 -16.07 5.99
CA PRO A 395 2.66 -16.09 5.29
C PRO A 395 3.18 -17.49 4.96
N SER A 396 2.76 -18.51 5.71
CA SER A 396 3.15 -19.91 5.49
C SER A 396 2.23 -20.66 4.53
N ARG A 397 1.25 -19.95 3.90
CA ARG A 397 0.34 -20.56 2.91
C ARG A 397 1.11 -21.22 1.77
N GLN A 398 0.73 -22.44 1.45
CA GLN A 398 1.29 -23.17 0.31
C GLN A 398 0.51 -22.78 -0.96
N ASN A 399 1.14 -22.09 -1.87
CA ASN A 399 0.55 -21.69 -3.15
C ASN A 399 1.35 -22.30 -4.30
N ILE A 400 1.25 -23.64 -4.45
CA ILE A 400 2.16 -24.43 -5.27
C ILE A 400 1.89 -24.26 -6.77
N LEU A 401 0.64 -24.05 -7.21
CA LEU A 401 0.30 -24.08 -8.64
C LEU A 401 0.18 -22.68 -9.29
N GLY A 402 -0.41 -21.70 -8.61
CA GLY A 402 -0.57 -20.35 -9.16
C GLY A 402 0.70 -19.50 -9.09
N ALA A 403 1.51 -19.70 -8.05
CA ALA A 403 2.74 -18.95 -7.82
C ALA A 403 3.96 -19.54 -8.53
N ALA A 404 3.96 -20.82 -8.91
CA ALA A 404 5.14 -21.48 -9.47
C ALA A 404 5.65 -20.80 -10.76
N LYS A 405 4.75 -20.42 -11.67
CA LYS A 405 5.15 -19.72 -12.90
C LYS A 405 5.72 -18.35 -12.58
N THR A 406 5.06 -17.58 -11.74
CA THR A 406 5.52 -16.25 -11.30
C THR A 406 6.84 -16.38 -10.55
N PHE A 407 6.97 -17.34 -9.64
CA PHE A 407 8.21 -17.61 -8.90
C PHE A 407 9.40 -17.88 -9.85
N ILE A 408 9.22 -18.72 -10.87
CA ILE A 408 10.29 -19.03 -11.85
C ILE A 408 10.65 -17.77 -12.64
N VAL A 409 9.66 -17.03 -13.14
CA VAL A 409 9.90 -15.83 -13.95
C VAL A 409 10.60 -14.76 -13.12
N GLU A 410 10.11 -14.47 -11.91
CA GLU A 410 10.65 -13.41 -11.05
C GLU A 410 12.06 -13.74 -10.56
N ASN A 411 12.31 -14.98 -10.14
CA ASN A 411 13.64 -15.36 -9.65
C ASN A 411 14.66 -15.55 -10.79
N ALA A 412 14.23 -15.96 -11.98
CA ALA A 412 15.09 -15.98 -13.17
C ALA A 412 15.47 -14.56 -13.64
N ASP A 413 14.52 -13.62 -13.58
CA ASP A 413 14.75 -12.21 -13.87
C ASP A 413 15.71 -11.57 -12.86
N LEU A 414 15.52 -11.84 -11.56
CA LEU A 414 16.43 -11.39 -10.50
C LEU A 414 17.87 -11.92 -10.74
N ALA A 415 18.03 -13.20 -11.05
CA ALA A 415 19.34 -13.80 -11.35
C ALA A 415 20.00 -13.14 -12.57
N LYS A 416 19.23 -12.89 -13.64
CA LYS A 416 19.71 -12.21 -14.85
C LYS A 416 20.22 -10.80 -14.55
N HIS A 417 19.48 -10.02 -13.74
CA HIS A 417 19.87 -8.65 -13.38
C HIS A 417 21.06 -8.61 -12.42
N LEU A 418 21.16 -9.54 -11.47
CA LEU A 418 22.34 -9.68 -10.60
C LEU A 418 23.60 -9.97 -11.41
N ILE A 419 23.51 -10.83 -12.43
CA ILE A 419 24.63 -11.13 -13.34
C ILE A 419 24.97 -9.89 -14.18
N LYS A 420 23.95 -9.23 -14.76
CA LYS A 420 24.16 -8.02 -15.57
C LYS A 420 24.76 -6.88 -14.75
N GLY A 421 24.29 -6.67 -13.52
CA GLY A 421 24.80 -5.62 -12.62
C GLY A 421 26.26 -5.83 -12.18
N LYS A 422 26.72 -7.10 -12.14
CA LYS A 422 28.14 -7.42 -11.89
C LYS A 422 29.06 -7.22 -13.09
N ILE A 423 28.49 -7.19 -14.31
CA ILE A 423 29.23 -7.11 -15.57
C ILE A 423 29.18 -5.69 -16.15
N SER A 424 28.17 -4.90 -15.83
CA SER A 424 28.01 -3.53 -16.31
C SER A 424 28.85 -2.55 -15.47
N PRO A 425 29.55 -1.58 -16.08
CA PRO A 425 30.20 -0.51 -15.32
C PRO A 425 29.14 0.28 -14.56
N LEU A 426 29.54 0.81 -13.38
CA LEU A 426 28.70 1.71 -12.60
C LEU A 426 28.27 2.91 -13.47
N PRO A 427 27.01 3.37 -13.37
CA PRO A 427 26.57 4.60 -14.03
C PRO A 427 27.43 5.77 -13.56
N GLU A 428 27.95 6.58 -14.48
CA GLU A 428 28.85 7.71 -14.16
C GLU A 428 28.14 8.88 -13.46
N ASN A 429 26.80 8.89 -13.36
CA ASN A 429 26.04 9.94 -12.70
C ASN A 429 24.91 9.32 -11.88
N ILE A 430 25.09 9.28 -10.57
CA ILE A 430 24.01 9.17 -9.57
C ILE A 430 23.96 10.51 -8.84
N GLU A 431 23.19 11.45 -9.36
CA GLU A 431 22.69 12.61 -8.64
C GLU A 431 21.18 12.45 -8.36
#